data_af61bf09b61147c8093d552efec769e6
#
_entry.id   af61bf09b61147c8093d552efec769e6
#
_cell.length_a   1.000
_cell.length_b   1.000
_cell.length_c   1.000
_cell.angle_alpha   90.00
_cell.angle_beta   90.00
_cell.angle_gamma   90.00
#
_symmetry.space_group_name_H-M   'P 1'
#
loop_
_entity.id
_entity.type
_entity.pdbx_description
1 polymer ?
#
loop_
_entity_poly.entity_id
_entity_poly.type
_entity_poly.pdbx_seq_one_letter_code
_entity_poly.pdbx_strand_id
1 'polypeptide(L)'
;MRVVFMGTPDFSVAALRAVAQAGHEIVAVYSQPPRKSGRGQKQRPSPVHAYAESQGWTVLTPKNFRDPVELSKFLALEADIAVVVAYGLILPQALLDAPRLGCLNIHASLLPRWRGAAPIHRAIMAGDAQTGVCIMQMDAGLDTGPVRLCRALDIAAQETTAELHDRLAALGAAAIVDVLADLPGHPPKEQSDVGICYAQKIDKSEARIDWTHPALEVDRQIRALSPFPGAWCEMAGQRMKLLASQVGHGSGAPGQVLGGFEVACGQQSVTITRVQLAGKTAQTAAEFLQGHALPDQLD
;
A
#
# COMPACT_ATOMS: atom_id res chain seq x y z
N MET A 1 26.44 -8.47 -2.94
CA MET A 1 26.02 -8.17 -4.33
C MET A 1 25.90 -6.68 -4.51
N ARG A 2 26.09 -6.19 -5.73
CA ARG A 2 25.82 -4.81 -6.16
C ARG A 2 24.32 -4.68 -6.46
N VAL A 3 23.60 -3.90 -5.69
CA VAL A 3 22.14 -3.80 -5.75
C VAL A 3 21.72 -2.40 -6.18
N VAL A 4 20.88 -2.32 -7.20
CA VAL A 4 20.06 -1.13 -7.46
C VAL A 4 18.74 -1.31 -6.72
N PHE A 5 18.37 -0.31 -5.91
CA PHE A 5 17.08 -0.30 -5.25
C PHE A 5 16.12 0.70 -5.93
N MET A 6 14.89 0.29 -6.17
CA MET A 6 13.87 1.11 -6.85
C MET A 6 12.60 1.15 -5.99
N GLY A 7 12.30 2.30 -5.39
CA GLY A 7 11.16 2.43 -4.48
C GLY A 7 10.75 3.88 -4.26
N THR A 8 9.54 4.09 -3.74
CA THR A 8 9.03 5.45 -3.54
C THR A 8 8.41 5.66 -2.15
N PRO A 9 7.37 4.91 -1.72
CA PRO A 9 6.67 5.16 -0.46
C PRO A 9 7.45 4.64 0.76
N ASP A 10 6.92 4.92 1.92
CA ASP A 10 7.46 4.47 3.20
C ASP A 10 7.56 2.94 3.30
N PHE A 11 6.60 2.22 2.72
CA PHE A 11 6.63 0.76 2.57
C PHE A 11 7.98 0.22 2.08
N SER A 12 8.61 0.92 1.15
CA SER A 12 9.86 0.50 0.52
C SER A 12 11.10 0.75 1.38
N VAL A 13 11.02 1.66 2.37
CA VAL A 13 12.17 2.03 3.21
C VAL A 13 12.64 0.87 4.08
N ALA A 14 11.72 0.07 4.60
CA ALA A 14 12.05 -1.11 5.41
C ALA A 14 12.89 -2.12 4.62
N ALA A 15 12.52 -2.39 3.37
CA ALA A 15 13.26 -3.28 2.49
C ALA A 15 14.63 -2.71 2.10
N LEU A 16 14.73 -1.43 1.74
CA LEU A 16 15.99 -0.78 1.41
C LEU A 16 16.98 -0.87 2.59
N ARG A 17 16.49 -0.58 3.80
CA ARG A 17 17.28 -0.70 5.03
C ARG A 17 17.77 -2.12 5.25
N ALA A 18 16.88 -3.10 5.14
CA ALA A 18 17.21 -4.50 5.37
C ALA A 18 18.24 -5.04 4.38
N VAL A 19 18.11 -4.70 3.08
CA VAL A 19 19.07 -5.09 2.03
C VAL A 19 20.46 -4.50 2.32
N ALA A 20 20.54 -3.24 2.72
CA ALA A 20 21.81 -2.62 3.07
C ALA A 20 22.43 -3.24 4.34
N GLN A 21 21.62 -3.48 5.39
CA GLN A 21 22.06 -4.12 6.63
C GLN A 21 22.52 -5.57 6.44
N ALA A 22 22.01 -6.26 5.43
CA ALA A 22 22.45 -7.59 5.02
C ALA A 22 23.83 -7.59 4.32
N GLY A 23 24.47 -6.43 4.20
CA GLY A 23 25.82 -6.29 3.64
C GLY A 23 25.87 -6.22 2.11
N HIS A 24 24.76 -5.93 1.46
CA HIS A 24 24.75 -5.67 0.02
C HIS A 24 25.18 -4.22 -0.27
N GLU A 25 25.92 -4.01 -1.34
CA GLU A 25 26.33 -2.69 -1.82
C GLU A 25 25.17 -2.02 -2.55
N ILE A 26 24.62 -0.93 -2.03
CA ILE A 26 23.61 -0.14 -2.70
C ILE A 26 24.32 0.81 -3.68
N VAL A 27 24.35 0.45 -4.96
CA VAL A 27 25.06 1.23 -5.99
C VAL A 27 24.29 2.46 -6.44
N ALA A 28 22.97 2.40 -6.41
CA ALA A 28 22.07 3.55 -6.62
C ALA A 28 20.67 3.26 -6.09
N VAL A 29 19.95 4.32 -5.74
CA VAL A 29 18.54 4.28 -5.37
C VAL A 29 17.72 5.08 -6.38
N TYR A 30 16.72 4.44 -6.98
CA TYR A 30 15.76 5.08 -7.87
C TYR A 30 14.47 5.37 -7.13
N SER A 31 13.95 6.59 -7.26
CA SER A 31 12.68 6.99 -6.67
C SER A 31 11.91 7.94 -7.59
N GLN A 32 10.63 8.13 -7.31
CA GLN A 32 9.85 9.15 -8.01
C GLN A 32 10.40 10.55 -7.72
N PRO A 33 10.34 11.47 -8.70
CA PRO A 33 10.76 12.86 -8.50
C PRO A 33 10.03 13.50 -7.32
N PRO A 34 10.68 14.44 -6.60
CA PRO A 34 10.04 15.21 -5.54
C PRO A 34 8.72 15.82 -6.00
N ARG A 35 7.69 15.75 -5.13
CA ARG A 35 6.35 16.26 -5.42
C ARG A 35 5.95 17.35 -4.42
N LYS A 36 5.12 18.27 -4.88
CA LYS A 36 4.50 19.27 -4.00
C LYS A 36 3.63 18.57 -2.98
N SER A 37 3.86 18.82 -1.69
CA SER A 37 3.08 18.21 -0.60
C SER A 37 2.98 19.11 0.63
N GLY A 38 1.96 18.84 1.46
CA GLY A 38 1.72 19.54 2.72
C GLY A 38 1.23 20.99 2.56
N ARG A 39 1.07 21.66 3.71
CA ARG A 39 0.72 23.09 3.75
C ARG A 39 1.86 23.90 3.14
N GLY A 40 1.55 24.73 2.12
CA GLY A 40 2.55 25.55 1.40
C GLY A 40 3.13 24.91 0.14
N GLN A 41 2.69 23.69 -0.27
CA GLN A 41 3.00 23.08 -1.56
C GLN A 41 4.52 23.08 -1.90
N LYS A 42 5.38 22.90 -0.92
CA LYS A 42 6.82 22.76 -1.12
C LYS A 42 7.13 21.40 -1.73
N GLN A 43 8.09 21.38 -2.65
CA GLN A 43 8.62 20.10 -3.16
C GLN A 43 9.27 19.32 -2.00
N ARG A 44 8.86 18.06 -1.85
CA ARG A 44 9.43 17.16 -0.87
C ARG A 44 9.90 15.87 -1.55
N PRO A 45 11.07 15.37 -1.17
CA PRO A 45 11.52 14.05 -1.60
C PRO A 45 10.54 12.97 -1.11
N SER A 46 10.53 11.83 -1.79
CA SER A 46 9.82 10.64 -1.31
C SER A 46 10.49 10.09 -0.04
N PRO A 47 9.81 9.24 0.76
CA PRO A 47 10.44 8.58 1.91
C PRO A 47 11.72 7.81 1.56
N VAL A 48 11.73 7.06 0.46
CA VAL A 48 12.92 6.33 -0.01
C VAL A 48 14.03 7.30 -0.39
N HIS A 49 13.74 8.38 -1.11
CA HIS A 49 14.70 9.40 -1.51
C HIS A 49 15.35 10.03 -0.27
N ALA A 50 14.54 10.52 0.67
CA ALA A 50 15.03 11.14 1.90
C ALA A 50 15.89 10.19 2.75
N TYR A 51 15.48 8.92 2.85
CA TYR A 51 16.26 7.90 3.55
C TYR A 51 17.58 7.63 2.85
N ALA A 52 17.59 7.45 1.53
CA ALA A 52 18.80 7.19 0.77
C ALA A 52 19.82 8.34 0.85
N GLU A 53 19.36 9.59 0.76
CA GLU A 53 20.22 10.77 0.98
C GLU A 53 20.83 10.78 2.37
N SER A 54 20.07 10.42 3.42
CA SER A 54 20.58 10.35 4.79
C SER A 54 21.69 9.29 4.99
N GLN A 55 21.75 8.30 4.09
CA GLN A 55 22.79 7.25 4.08
C GLN A 55 23.94 7.58 3.13
N GLY A 56 23.89 8.71 2.41
CA GLY A 56 24.92 9.10 1.45
C GLY A 56 24.88 8.33 0.12
N TRP A 57 23.78 7.63 -0.20
CA TRP A 57 23.66 6.88 -1.45
C TRP A 57 23.24 7.79 -2.60
N THR A 58 23.69 7.46 -3.82
CA THR A 58 23.27 8.16 -5.04
C THR A 58 21.79 7.94 -5.29
N VAL A 59 21.02 9.04 -5.40
CA VAL A 59 19.59 8.99 -5.71
C VAL A 59 19.34 9.50 -7.12
N LEU A 60 18.59 8.73 -7.91
CA LEU A 60 18.19 9.03 -9.28
C LEU A 60 16.65 9.09 -9.35
N THR A 61 16.14 10.15 -9.98
CA THR A 61 14.69 10.41 -10.04
C THR A 61 14.21 10.66 -11.47
N PRO A 62 14.36 9.68 -12.39
CA PRO A 62 13.88 9.83 -13.75
C PRO A 62 12.36 9.95 -13.79
N LYS A 63 11.83 10.71 -14.75
CA LYS A 63 10.38 10.79 -14.98
C LYS A 63 9.83 9.53 -15.66
N ASN A 64 10.65 8.86 -16.43
CA ASN A 64 10.40 7.61 -17.13
C ASN A 64 11.71 7.05 -17.70
N PHE A 65 11.68 5.85 -18.30
CA PHE A 65 12.81 5.23 -18.97
C PHE A 65 12.67 5.20 -20.51
N ARG A 66 11.90 6.14 -21.08
CA ARG A 66 11.80 6.29 -22.53
C ARG A 66 13.01 7.03 -23.10
N ASP A 67 13.69 7.80 -22.27
CA ASP A 67 14.93 8.48 -22.63
C ASP A 67 16.09 7.47 -22.62
N PRO A 68 16.78 7.23 -23.74
CA PRO A 68 17.93 6.34 -23.81
C PRO A 68 19.05 6.70 -22.83
N VAL A 69 19.19 7.98 -22.47
CA VAL A 69 20.19 8.46 -21.51
C VAL A 69 19.92 7.83 -20.11
N GLU A 70 18.67 7.76 -19.68
CA GLU A 70 18.33 7.17 -18.39
C GLU A 70 18.59 5.66 -18.36
N LEU A 71 18.33 4.97 -19.47
CA LEU A 71 18.68 3.56 -19.60
C LEU A 71 20.21 3.36 -19.59
N SER A 72 20.96 4.18 -20.32
CA SER A 72 22.43 4.12 -20.33
C SER A 72 23.04 4.35 -18.95
N LYS A 73 22.48 5.29 -18.16
CA LYS A 73 22.90 5.52 -16.77
C LYS A 73 22.65 4.27 -15.91
N PHE A 74 21.51 3.62 -16.10
CA PHE A 74 21.19 2.40 -15.35
C PHE A 74 22.15 1.26 -15.70
N LEU A 75 22.41 1.04 -16.99
CA LEU A 75 23.36 0.03 -17.48
C LEU A 75 24.77 0.23 -16.93
N ALA A 76 25.22 1.48 -16.85
CA ALA A 76 26.55 1.84 -16.35
C ALA A 76 26.74 1.55 -14.84
N LEU A 77 25.68 1.26 -14.08
CA LEU A 77 25.78 0.88 -12.68
C LEU A 77 26.31 -0.55 -12.49
N GLU A 78 26.26 -1.38 -13.54
CA GLU A 78 26.74 -2.77 -13.49
C GLU A 78 26.23 -3.54 -12.26
N ALA A 79 24.92 -3.40 -11.99
CA ALA A 79 24.28 -4.05 -10.86
C ALA A 79 24.17 -5.56 -11.05
N ASP A 80 24.36 -6.33 -9.99
CA ASP A 80 24.06 -7.76 -10.02
C ASP A 80 22.57 -8.02 -10.09
N ILE A 81 21.79 -7.21 -9.34
CA ILE A 81 20.34 -7.38 -9.20
C ILE A 81 19.66 -6.03 -8.92
N ALA A 82 18.42 -5.89 -9.36
CA ALA A 82 17.57 -4.78 -8.93
C ALA A 82 16.47 -5.26 -7.97
N VAL A 83 16.23 -4.53 -6.90
CA VAL A 83 15.12 -4.75 -5.96
C VAL A 83 14.11 -3.62 -6.12
N VAL A 84 12.89 -3.97 -6.51
CA VAL A 84 11.82 -3.03 -6.84
C VAL A 84 10.69 -3.16 -5.82
N VAL A 85 10.27 -2.04 -5.23
CA VAL A 85 9.20 -2.02 -4.23
C VAL A 85 8.35 -0.77 -4.41
N ALA A 86 7.14 -0.90 -4.91
CA ALA A 86 6.21 0.21 -5.10
C ALA A 86 6.87 1.45 -5.76
N TYR A 87 7.66 1.23 -6.81
CA TYR A 87 8.42 2.29 -7.49
C TYR A 87 7.52 3.24 -8.28
N GLY A 88 6.50 2.70 -8.97
CA GLY A 88 5.48 3.47 -9.66
C GLY A 88 5.84 3.92 -11.07
N LEU A 89 6.86 3.36 -11.69
CA LEU A 89 7.14 3.46 -13.13
C LEU A 89 7.15 2.07 -13.76
N ILE A 90 6.72 2.01 -15.03
CA ILE A 90 6.88 0.81 -15.85
C ILE A 90 8.35 0.71 -16.27
N LEU A 91 8.95 -0.45 -16.06
CA LEU A 91 10.31 -0.75 -16.44
C LEU A 91 10.33 -1.40 -17.82
N PRO A 92 11.06 -0.86 -18.80
CA PRO A 92 11.18 -1.47 -20.12
C PRO A 92 12.00 -2.78 -20.04
N GLN A 93 11.79 -3.68 -20.97
CA GLN A 93 12.47 -5.00 -21.02
C GLN A 93 13.99 -4.85 -20.89
N ALA A 94 14.60 -3.90 -21.61
CA ALA A 94 16.04 -3.66 -21.56
C ALA A 94 16.56 -3.32 -20.14
N LEU A 95 15.72 -2.74 -19.26
CA LEU A 95 16.08 -2.50 -17.86
C LEU A 95 15.88 -3.76 -17.02
N LEU A 96 14.84 -4.53 -17.29
CA LEU A 96 14.59 -5.80 -16.60
C LEU A 96 15.70 -6.82 -16.83
N ASP A 97 16.27 -6.83 -18.04
CA ASP A 97 17.34 -7.74 -18.46
C ASP A 97 18.75 -7.24 -18.10
N ALA A 98 18.90 -5.98 -17.70
CA ALA A 98 20.20 -5.36 -17.48
C ALA A 98 20.98 -5.94 -16.28
N PRO A 99 20.38 -6.14 -15.10
CA PRO A 99 21.08 -6.79 -13.99
C PRO A 99 21.25 -8.29 -14.29
N ARG A 100 22.44 -8.83 -14.05
CA ARG A 100 22.77 -10.24 -14.33
C ARG A 100 21.77 -11.24 -13.70
N LEU A 101 21.21 -10.92 -12.55
CA LEU A 101 20.22 -11.71 -11.81
C LEU A 101 18.78 -11.19 -12.01
N GLY A 102 18.61 -10.19 -12.90
CA GLY A 102 17.32 -9.57 -13.21
C GLY A 102 16.79 -8.65 -12.11
N CYS A 103 15.50 -8.43 -12.12
CA CYS A 103 14.81 -7.56 -11.20
C CYS A 103 13.85 -8.36 -10.31
N LEU A 104 13.93 -8.18 -8.99
CA LEU A 104 12.99 -8.76 -8.02
C LEU A 104 12.01 -7.70 -7.54
N ASN A 105 10.72 -8.04 -7.50
CA ASN A 105 9.70 -7.19 -6.90
C ASN A 105 9.22 -7.76 -5.57
N ILE A 106 9.06 -6.88 -4.57
CA ILE A 106 8.35 -7.19 -3.33
C ILE A 106 6.89 -6.80 -3.53
N HIS A 107 6.03 -7.78 -3.76
CA HIS A 107 4.60 -7.56 -3.99
C HIS A 107 3.79 -7.87 -2.74
N ALA A 108 2.91 -6.94 -2.34
CA ALA A 108 2.17 -7.01 -1.08
C ALA A 108 0.87 -7.81 -1.19
N SER A 109 0.93 -9.01 -1.76
CA SER A 109 -0.15 -9.99 -1.77
C SER A 109 0.38 -11.42 -1.95
N LEU A 110 -0.49 -12.40 -1.79
CA LEU A 110 -0.24 -13.79 -2.15
C LEU A 110 -0.61 -14.00 -3.63
N LEU A 111 0.36 -13.77 -4.53
CA LEU A 111 0.17 -13.95 -5.97
C LEU A 111 -0.28 -15.40 -6.29
N PRO A 112 -1.18 -15.57 -7.28
CA PRO A 112 -1.62 -14.60 -8.30
C PRO A 112 -2.79 -13.71 -7.88
N ARG A 113 -3.21 -13.74 -6.61
CA ARG A 113 -4.27 -12.87 -6.11
C ARG A 113 -3.74 -11.45 -5.92
N TRP A 114 -4.53 -10.46 -6.33
CA TRP A 114 -4.25 -9.03 -6.18
C TRP A 114 -2.98 -8.53 -6.91
N ARG A 115 -2.77 -8.96 -8.16
CA ARG A 115 -1.81 -8.29 -9.07
C ARG A 115 -2.19 -6.82 -9.22
N GLY A 116 -1.22 -5.90 -9.26
CA GLY A 116 -1.47 -4.48 -9.54
C GLY A 116 -1.23 -3.53 -8.36
N ALA A 117 -1.94 -2.37 -8.35
CA ALA A 117 -1.49 -1.19 -7.64
C ALA A 117 -1.90 -1.08 -6.17
N ALA A 118 -2.96 -1.76 -5.72
CA ALA A 118 -3.53 -1.55 -4.38
C ALA A 118 -3.87 -2.87 -3.65
N PRO A 119 -2.97 -3.87 -3.60
CA PRO A 119 -3.26 -5.19 -3.07
C PRO A 119 -3.73 -5.16 -1.60
N ILE A 120 -3.11 -4.34 -0.76
CA ILE A 120 -3.43 -4.24 0.67
C ILE A 120 -4.87 -3.77 0.88
N HIS A 121 -5.26 -2.67 0.20
CA HIS A 121 -6.61 -2.12 0.29
C HIS A 121 -7.66 -3.14 -0.20
N ARG A 122 -7.40 -3.78 -1.35
CA ARG A 122 -8.33 -4.72 -1.96
C ARG A 122 -8.51 -5.99 -1.13
N ALA A 123 -7.48 -6.49 -0.47
CA ALA A 123 -7.58 -7.63 0.42
C ALA A 123 -8.52 -7.35 1.60
N ILE A 124 -8.39 -6.18 2.25
CA ILE A 124 -9.29 -5.77 3.35
C ILE A 124 -10.72 -5.55 2.84
N MET A 125 -10.90 -4.83 1.71
CA MET A 125 -12.23 -4.60 1.12
C MET A 125 -12.95 -5.89 0.78
N ALA A 126 -12.23 -6.86 0.21
CA ALA A 126 -12.79 -8.17 -0.11
C ALA A 126 -13.09 -9.02 1.12
N GLY A 127 -12.54 -8.67 2.28
CA GLY A 127 -12.66 -9.43 3.52
C GLY A 127 -11.84 -10.71 3.50
N ASP A 128 -10.69 -10.68 2.84
CA ASP A 128 -9.75 -11.79 2.90
C ASP A 128 -9.30 -12.02 4.35
N ALA A 129 -9.30 -13.26 4.77
CA ALA A 129 -8.82 -13.64 6.11
C ALA A 129 -7.29 -13.61 6.18
N GLN A 130 -6.62 -13.77 5.04
CA GLN A 130 -5.17 -13.88 4.93
C GLN A 130 -4.66 -13.09 3.71
N THR A 131 -3.49 -12.51 3.86
CA THR A 131 -2.69 -11.91 2.78
C THR A 131 -1.23 -12.23 2.98
N GLY A 132 -0.32 -11.53 2.31
CA GLY A 132 1.11 -11.78 2.48
C GLY A 132 1.97 -10.94 1.56
N VAL A 133 3.20 -11.39 1.41
CA VAL A 133 4.17 -10.80 0.49
C VAL A 133 4.75 -11.91 -0.37
N CYS A 134 4.87 -11.67 -1.67
CA CYS A 134 5.62 -12.51 -2.59
C CYS A 134 6.84 -11.75 -3.13
N ILE A 135 7.99 -12.42 -3.12
CA ILE A 135 9.18 -11.99 -3.86
C ILE A 135 9.10 -12.64 -5.25
N MET A 136 8.92 -11.84 -6.28
CA MET A 136 8.77 -12.33 -7.64
C MET A 136 9.87 -11.82 -8.56
N GLN A 137 10.25 -12.59 -9.54
CA GLN A 137 11.06 -12.17 -10.68
C GLN A 137 10.18 -11.30 -11.58
N MET A 138 10.64 -10.12 -11.93
CA MET A 138 9.86 -9.26 -12.81
C MET A 138 9.97 -9.67 -14.27
N ASP A 139 8.85 -9.57 -14.96
CA ASP A 139 8.71 -9.67 -16.41
C ASP A 139 8.03 -8.42 -16.98
N ALA A 140 7.71 -8.40 -18.27
CA ALA A 140 7.04 -7.28 -18.92
C ALA A 140 5.56 -7.13 -18.52
N GLY A 141 4.96 -8.14 -17.89
CA GLY A 141 3.56 -8.14 -17.48
C GLY A 141 3.34 -7.42 -16.15
N LEU A 142 2.07 -7.20 -15.83
CA LEU A 142 1.70 -6.59 -14.55
C LEU A 142 1.64 -7.66 -13.47
N ASP A 143 2.72 -7.79 -12.71
CA ASP A 143 2.89 -8.73 -11.60
C ASP A 143 2.62 -10.21 -12.01
N THR A 144 3.03 -10.56 -13.23
CA THR A 144 2.84 -11.89 -13.83
C THR A 144 4.03 -12.83 -13.67
N GLY A 145 5.20 -12.29 -13.37
CA GLY A 145 6.44 -13.05 -13.32
C GLY A 145 6.47 -14.13 -12.24
N PRO A 146 7.39 -15.11 -12.37
CA PRO A 146 7.46 -16.24 -11.47
C PRO A 146 7.87 -15.83 -10.05
N VAL A 147 7.33 -16.53 -9.07
CA VAL A 147 7.50 -16.25 -7.64
C VAL A 147 8.64 -17.09 -7.07
N ARG A 148 9.54 -16.45 -6.30
CA ARG A 148 10.64 -17.11 -5.60
C ARG A 148 10.29 -17.49 -4.16
N LEU A 149 9.54 -16.64 -3.47
CA LEU A 149 9.14 -16.85 -2.08
C LEU A 149 7.82 -16.12 -1.81
N CYS A 150 6.88 -16.79 -1.15
CA CYS A 150 5.72 -16.13 -0.52
C CYS A 150 5.73 -16.36 0.99
N ARG A 151 5.33 -15.33 1.72
CA ARG A 151 5.07 -15.37 3.16
C ARG A 151 3.69 -14.84 3.44
N ALA A 152 2.87 -15.66 4.09
CA ALA A 152 1.51 -15.30 4.44
C ALA A 152 1.43 -14.70 5.85
N LEU A 153 0.40 -13.90 6.08
CA LEU A 153 -0.03 -13.46 7.40
C LEU A 153 -1.55 -13.28 7.44
N ASP A 154 -2.14 -13.44 8.60
CA ASP A 154 -3.57 -13.24 8.81
C ASP A 154 -3.88 -11.75 8.91
N ILE A 155 -5.03 -11.34 8.35
CA ILE A 155 -5.59 -10.00 8.51
C ILE A 155 -6.45 -10.01 9.76
N ALA A 156 -6.11 -9.20 10.76
CA ALA A 156 -6.89 -9.12 11.98
C ALA A 156 -8.26 -8.45 11.72
N ALA A 157 -9.29 -8.85 12.48
CA ALA A 157 -10.68 -8.47 12.25
C ALA A 157 -10.93 -6.95 12.21
N GLN A 158 -10.15 -6.17 12.96
CA GLN A 158 -10.27 -4.71 13.04
C GLN A 158 -9.08 -3.98 12.39
N GLU A 159 -8.21 -4.71 11.70
CA GLU A 159 -6.99 -4.15 11.14
C GLU A 159 -7.28 -3.18 9.99
N THR A 160 -6.64 -2.02 10.06
CA THR A 160 -6.67 -1.01 9.00
C THR A 160 -5.57 -1.23 7.98
N THR A 161 -5.70 -0.58 6.82
CA THR A 161 -4.60 -0.61 5.81
C THR A 161 -3.28 -0.10 6.36
N ALA A 162 -3.26 0.89 7.24
CA ALA A 162 -2.00 1.39 7.81
C ALA A 162 -1.29 0.32 8.65
N GLU A 163 -2.00 -0.37 9.51
CA GLU A 163 -1.44 -1.43 10.37
C GLU A 163 -0.97 -2.63 9.55
N LEU A 164 -1.79 -3.08 8.61
CA LEU A 164 -1.44 -4.17 7.70
C LEU A 164 -0.24 -3.83 6.81
N HIS A 165 -0.18 -2.58 6.30
CA HIS A 165 0.93 -2.05 5.53
C HIS A 165 2.26 -2.17 6.29
N ASP A 166 2.31 -1.78 7.55
CA ASP A 166 3.55 -1.81 8.34
C ASP A 166 4.01 -3.25 8.60
N ARG A 167 3.07 -4.16 8.88
CA ARG A 167 3.35 -5.59 9.03
C ARG A 167 3.87 -6.22 7.73
N LEU A 168 3.25 -5.90 6.60
CA LEU A 168 3.68 -6.39 5.28
C LEU A 168 5.02 -5.78 4.85
N ALA A 169 5.31 -4.52 5.19
CA ALA A 169 6.60 -3.90 4.93
C ALA A 169 7.73 -4.63 5.68
N ALA A 170 7.53 -4.96 6.95
CA ALA A 170 8.49 -5.73 7.74
C ALA A 170 8.65 -7.17 7.20
N LEU A 171 7.54 -7.83 6.84
CA LEU A 171 7.55 -9.18 6.27
C LEU A 171 8.28 -9.21 4.93
N GLY A 172 8.04 -8.22 4.06
CA GLY A 172 8.69 -8.09 2.76
C GLY A 172 10.19 -7.81 2.88
N ALA A 173 10.58 -6.97 3.85
CA ALA A 173 11.97 -6.69 4.15
C ALA A 173 12.73 -7.95 4.58
N ALA A 174 12.15 -8.79 5.42
CA ALA A 174 12.74 -10.07 5.80
C ALA A 174 12.79 -11.05 4.63
N ALA A 175 11.69 -11.16 3.87
CA ALA A 175 11.59 -12.09 2.75
C ALA A 175 12.60 -11.79 1.63
N ILE A 176 12.85 -10.52 1.30
CA ILE A 176 13.85 -10.18 0.27
C ILE A 176 15.27 -10.51 0.72
N VAL A 177 15.61 -10.30 1.99
CA VAL A 177 16.93 -10.65 2.53
C VAL A 177 17.17 -12.15 2.43
N ASP A 178 16.18 -12.98 2.77
CA ASP A 178 16.32 -14.43 2.66
C ASP A 178 16.51 -14.89 1.20
N VAL A 179 15.74 -14.30 0.27
CA VAL A 179 15.90 -14.61 -1.16
C VAL A 179 17.28 -14.18 -1.67
N LEU A 180 17.77 -12.99 -1.28
CA LEU A 180 19.08 -12.51 -1.69
C LEU A 180 20.23 -13.31 -1.08
N ALA A 181 20.05 -13.89 0.11
CA ALA A 181 21.05 -14.74 0.77
C ALA A 181 21.20 -16.09 0.07
N ASP A 182 20.13 -16.65 -0.48
CA ASP A 182 20.13 -17.95 -1.15
C ASP A 182 19.21 -17.98 -2.39
N LEU A 183 19.62 -17.27 -3.45
CA LEU A 183 18.87 -17.25 -4.71
C LEU A 183 18.69 -18.65 -5.35
N PRO A 184 19.68 -19.56 -5.31
CA PRO A 184 19.50 -20.93 -5.80
C PRO A 184 18.49 -21.74 -4.98
N GLY A 185 18.43 -21.55 -3.67
CA GLY A 185 17.46 -22.21 -2.78
C GLY A 185 16.03 -21.70 -2.95
N HIS A 186 15.86 -20.55 -3.61
CA HIS A 186 14.58 -19.95 -3.95
C HIS A 186 14.40 -19.87 -5.48
N PRO A 187 14.30 -21.02 -6.20
CA PRO A 187 14.13 -21.01 -7.65
C PRO A 187 12.79 -20.36 -8.03
N PRO A 188 12.72 -19.59 -9.14
CA PRO A 188 11.48 -18.99 -9.59
C PRO A 188 10.49 -20.09 -10.01
N LYS A 189 9.23 -19.94 -9.56
CA LYS A 189 8.12 -20.85 -9.88
C LYS A 189 7.01 -20.05 -10.53
N GLU A 190 6.50 -20.55 -11.65
CA GLU A 190 5.39 -19.93 -12.36
C GLU A 190 4.19 -19.76 -11.42
N GLN A 191 3.48 -18.65 -11.59
CA GLN A 191 2.24 -18.41 -10.85
C GLN A 191 1.14 -19.35 -11.35
N SER A 192 0.23 -19.72 -10.44
CA SER A 192 -0.96 -20.50 -10.82
C SER A 192 -1.89 -19.66 -11.72
N ASP A 193 -2.56 -20.34 -12.66
CA ASP A 193 -3.64 -19.74 -13.46
C ASP A 193 -4.97 -19.63 -12.67
N VAL A 194 -5.05 -20.27 -11.49
CA VAL A 194 -6.22 -20.25 -10.63
C VAL A 194 -6.11 -19.13 -9.59
N GLY A 195 -7.18 -18.38 -9.43
CA GLY A 195 -7.25 -17.32 -8.42
C GLY A 195 -6.67 -15.96 -8.86
N ILE A 196 -6.36 -15.80 -10.14
CA ILE A 196 -5.91 -14.52 -10.70
C ILE A 196 -6.97 -13.46 -10.47
N CYS A 197 -6.61 -12.38 -9.80
CA CYS A 197 -7.40 -11.16 -9.76
C CYS A 197 -6.50 -9.93 -9.66
N TYR A 198 -7.08 -8.77 -9.98
CA TYR A 198 -6.34 -7.52 -10.09
C TYR A 198 -6.77 -6.50 -9.06
N ALA A 199 -5.80 -5.93 -8.35
CA ALA A 199 -5.94 -4.85 -7.39
C ALA A 199 -5.82 -3.50 -8.10
N GLN A 200 -6.92 -3.03 -8.69
CA GLN A 200 -6.97 -1.72 -9.31
C GLN A 200 -6.66 -0.63 -8.27
N LYS A 201 -6.00 0.45 -8.74
CA LYS A 201 -5.78 1.64 -7.92
C LYS A 201 -7.10 2.13 -7.34
N ILE A 202 -7.07 2.53 -6.06
CA ILE A 202 -8.25 3.11 -5.39
C ILE A 202 -8.60 4.45 -6.04
N ASP A 203 -9.82 4.56 -6.53
CA ASP A 203 -10.37 5.83 -7.00
C ASP A 203 -10.93 6.64 -5.83
N LYS A 204 -10.88 7.96 -5.94
CA LYS A 204 -11.40 8.86 -4.90
C LYS A 204 -12.91 8.76 -4.71
N SER A 205 -13.64 8.36 -5.75
CA SER A 205 -15.08 8.13 -5.72
C SER A 205 -15.44 6.95 -4.82
N GLU A 206 -14.58 5.90 -4.78
CA GLU A 206 -14.76 4.74 -3.90
C GLU A 206 -14.66 5.08 -2.40
N ALA A 207 -14.23 6.29 -2.05
CA ALA A 207 -14.05 6.68 -0.65
C ALA A 207 -15.31 7.29 -0.02
N ARG A 208 -16.34 7.66 -0.78
CA ARG A 208 -17.63 8.04 -0.23
C ARG A 208 -18.36 6.80 0.24
N ILE A 209 -18.87 6.84 1.47
CA ILE A 209 -19.65 5.74 2.04
C ILE A 209 -21.05 5.75 1.41
N ASP A 210 -21.50 4.58 1.03
CA ASP A 210 -22.89 4.31 0.66
C ASP A 210 -23.52 3.47 1.80
N TRP A 211 -24.31 4.11 2.62
CA TRP A 211 -24.95 3.47 3.76
C TRP A 211 -25.98 2.38 3.39
N THR A 212 -26.36 2.28 2.12
CA THR A 212 -27.28 1.21 1.64
C THR A 212 -26.59 -0.16 1.59
N HIS A 213 -25.26 -0.21 1.65
CA HIS A 213 -24.50 -1.46 1.74
C HIS A 213 -24.63 -2.11 3.13
N PRO A 214 -24.40 -3.42 3.24
CA PRO A 214 -24.34 -4.11 4.54
C PRO A 214 -23.24 -3.53 5.45
N ALA A 215 -23.47 -3.50 6.74
CA ALA A 215 -22.52 -2.97 7.72
C ALA A 215 -21.11 -3.59 7.61
N LEU A 216 -21.02 -4.87 7.29
CA LEU A 216 -19.75 -5.56 7.10
C LEU A 216 -18.93 -4.98 5.92
N GLU A 217 -19.59 -4.60 4.84
CA GLU A 217 -18.95 -3.98 3.67
C GLU A 217 -18.52 -2.54 3.99
N VAL A 218 -19.36 -1.78 4.67
CA VAL A 218 -19.04 -0.41 5.14
C VAL A 218 -17.86 -0.43 6.10
N ASP A 219 -17.82 -1.35 7.07
CA ASP A 219 -16.69 -1.52 7.98
C ASP A 219 -15.39 -1.85 7.23
N ARG A 220 -15.45 -2.79 6.29
CA ARG A 220 -14.30 -3.14 5.45
C ARG A 220 -13.82 -1.95 4.62
N GLN A 221 -14.72 -1.16 4.04
CA GLN A 221 -14.39 0.05 3.30
C GLN A 221 -13.69 1.08 4.20
N ILE A 222 -14.21 1.31 5.42
CA ILE A 222 -13.61 2.22 6.39
C ILE A 222 -12.18 1.79 6.72
N ARG A 223 -11.98 0.53 7.09
CA ARG A 223 -10.66 -0.02 7.45
C ARG A 223 -9.70 -0.04 6.28
N ALA A 224 -10.16 -0.47 5.12
CA ALA A 224 -9.35 -0.55 3.90
C ALA A 224 -8.86 0.82 3.42
N LEU A 225 -9.62 1.88 3.64
CA LEU A 225 -9.25 3.22 3.20
C LEU A 225 -8.58 4.06 4.31
N SER A 226 -8.42 3.52 5.51
CA SER A 226 -7.83 4.24 6.64
C SER A 226 -6.29 4.14 6.65
N PRO A 227 -5.59 5.26 6.86
CA PRO A 227 -6.09 6.64 7.01
C PRO A 227 -6.23 7.39 5.69
N PHE A 228 -5.75 6.81 4.58
CA PHE A 228 -5.73 7.46 3.27
C PHE A 228 -6.21 6.49 2.17
N PRO A 229 -7.09 6.98 1.26
CA PRO A 229 -7.68 8.32 1.17
C PRO A 229 -8.63 8.66 2.32
N GLY A 230 -9.09 7.72 3.10
CA GLY A 230 -10.07 7.80 4.17
C GLY A 230 -11.50 7.70 3.63
N ALA A 231 -12.23 6.65 4.04
CA ALA A 231 -13.67 6.59 3.79
C ALA A 231 -14.35 7.78 4.43
N TRP A 232 -15.39 8.33 3.80
CA TRP A 232 -16.00 9.57 4.27
C TRP A 232 -17.50 9.63 3.99
N CYS A 233 -18.19 10.38 4.82
CA CYS A 233 -19.57 10.83 4.63
C CYS A 233 -19.66 12.34 4.81
N GLU A 234 -20.85 12.91 4.56
CA GLU A 234 -21.14 14.29 4.90
C GLU A 234 -21.90 14.38 6.22
N MET A 235 -21.49 15.33 7.05
CA MET A 235 -22.16 15.69 8.29
C MET A 235 -22.43 17.19 8.25
N ALA A 236 -23.70 17.59 8.18
CA ALA A 236 -24.11 19.00 8.08
C ALA A 236 -23.36 19.79 6.98
N GLY A 237 -23.20 19.20 5.80
CA GLY A 237 -22.52 19.79 4.64
C GLY A 237 -20.98 19.81 4.75
N GLN A 238 -20.39 19.19 5.77
CA GLN A 238 -18.96 19.07 5.94
C GLN A 238 -18.50 17.62 5.77
N ARG A 239 -17.43 17.46 5.02
CA ARG A 239 -16.80 16.14 4.85
C ARG A 239 -16.15 15.68 6.14
N MET A 240 -16.55 14.49 6.61
CA MET A 240 -16.00 13.80 7.75
C MET A 240 -15.45 12.44 7.31
N LYS A 241 -14.16 12.19 7.58
CA LYS A 241 -13.57 10.87 7.38
C LYS A 241 -13.88 9.97 8.56
N LEU A 242 -14.24 8.74 8.26
CA LEU A 242 -14.39 7.65 9.21
C LEU A 242 -13.13 6.77 9.11
N LEU A 243 -12.40 6.62 10.20
CA LEU A 243 -11.07 6.02 10.19
C LEU A 243 -11.01 4.65 10.90
N ALA A 244 -11.99 4.36 11.74
CA ALA A 244 -12.16 3.05 12.35
C ALA A 244 -13.63 2.86 12.75
N SER A 245 -14.10 1.62 12.69
CA SER A 245 -15.46 1.22 13.01
C SER A 245 -15.50 -0.21 13.52
N GLN A 246 -16.65 -0.61 14.03
CA GLN A 246 -16.99 -1.97 14.40
C GLN A 246 -18.40 -2.27 13.89
N VAL A 247 -18.63 -3.49 13.44
CA VAL A 247 -19.99 -3.94 13.06
C VAL A 247 -20.85 -4.02 14.32
N GLY A 248 -21.99 -3.34 14.28
CA GLY A 248 -23.03 -3.36 15.31
C GLY A 248 -24.22 -4.21 14.88
N HIS A 249 -25.26 -4.23 15.74
CA HIS A 249 -26.48 -5.01 15.50
C HIS A 249 -27.72 -4.12 15.37
N GLY A 250 -27.55 -2.79 15.39
CA GLY A 250 -28.65 -1.82 15.26
C GLY A 250 -29.34 -1.95 13.88
N SER A 251 -30.57 -1.47 13.82
CA SER A 251 -31.38 -1.47 12.59
C SER A 251 -32.11 -0.14 12.46
N GLY A 252 -32.15 0.41 11.24
CA GLY A 252 -32.77 1.68 10.92
C GLY A 252 -32.70 1.95 9.43
N ALA A 253 -33.11 3.15 9.01
CA ALA A 253 -32.88 3.59 7.63
C ALA A 253 -31.40 3.78 7.35
N PRO A 254 -30.90 3.43 6.16
CA PRO A 254 -29.48 3.62 5.82
C PRO A 254 -29.02 5.07 6.09
N GLY A 255 -27.93 5.24 6.84
CA GLY A 255 -27.40 6.53 7.28
C GLY A 255 -28.02 7.10 8.57
N GLN A 256 -29.09 6.50 9.11
CA GLN A 256 -29.71 6.93 10.36
C GLN A 256 -28.75 6.71 11.54
N VAL A 257 -28.60 7.74 12.38
CA VAL A 257 -27.84 7.66 13.63
C VAL A 257 -28.76 7.07 14.71
N LEU A 258 -28.35 5.92 15.27
CA LEU A 258 -29.16 5.15 16.23
C LEU A 258 -28.91 5.52 17.69
N GLY A 259 -27.75 6.12 17.97
CA GLY A 259 -27.32 6.56 19.29
C GLY A 259 -25.80 6.51 19.43
N GLY A 260 -25.22 7.39 20.26
CA GLY A 260 -23.77 7.57 20.27
C GLY A 260 -23.24 7.86 18.86
N PHE A 261 -22.33 7.04 18.35
CA PHE A 261 -21.89 7.12 16.95
C PHE A 261 -22.15 5.79 16.21
N GLU A 262 -23.31 5.20 16.44
CA GLU A 262 -23.79 4.05 15.69
C GLU A 262 -24.66 4.51 14.53
N VAL A 263 -24.39 4.00 13.32
CA VAL A 263 -25.06 4.38 12.07
C VAL A 263 -25.64 3.15 11.42
N ALA A 264 -26.92 3.19 11.08
CA ALA A 264 -27.60 2.11 10.38
C ALA A 264 -27.10 1.99 8.94
N CYS A 265 -26.98 0.75 8.50
CA CYS A 265 -26.58 0.35 7.14
C CYS A 265 -27.75 -0.38 6.44
N GLY A 266 -27.55 -0.80 5.20
CA GLY A 266 -28.56 -1.63 4.49
C GLY A 266 -28.92 -2.91 5.24
N GLN A 267 -27.98 -3.46 6.00
CA GLN A 267 -28.18 -4.53 6.95
C GLN A 267 -27.30 -4.25 8.17
N GLN A 268 -27.85 -4.33 9.37
CA GLN A 268 -27.17 -4.05 10.63
C GLN A 268 -26.68 -2.58 10.72
N SER A 269 -25.65 -2.32 11.52
CA SER A 269 -25.09 -1.00 11.78
C SER A 269 -23.58 -1.04 11.89
N VAL A 270 -22.95 0.12 11.81
CA VAL A 270 -21.54 0.29 12.19
C VAL A 270 -21.43 1.30 13.32
N THR A 271 -20.64 0.95 14.35
CA THR A 271 -20.25 1.86 15.41
C THR A 271 -18.91 2.50 15.02
N ILE A 272 -18.92 3.79 14.79
CA ILE A 272 -17.71 4.54 14.44
C ILE A 272 -16.90 4.79 15.71
N THR A 273 -15.61 4.46 15.66
CA THR A 273 -14.71 4.60 16.82
C THR A 273 -13.69 5.72 16.64
N ARG A 274 -13.36 6.10 15.39
CA ARG A 274 -12.40 7.17 15.10
C ARG A 274 -12.80 7.96 13.87
N VAL A 275 -12.71 9.29 13.96
CA VAL A 275 -13.11 10.22 12.90
C VAL A 275 -12.11 11.33 12.68
N GLN A 276 -12.24 12.02 11.54
CA GLN A 276 -11.47 13.22 11.22
C GLN A 276 -12.32 14.20 10.40
N LEU A 277 -12.60 15.36 10.94
CA LEU A 277 -13.17 16.48 10.17
C LEU A 277 -12.12 17.08 9.22
N ALA A 278 -12.60 17.65 8.12
CA ALA A 278 -11.75 18.34 7.17
C ALA A 278 -10.87 19.41 7.84
N GLY A 279 -9.55 19.33 7.64
CA GLY A 279 -8.59 20.28 8.21
C GLY A 279 -8.27 20.12 9.71
N LYS A 280 -8.87 19.15 10.39
CA LYS A 280 -8.63 18.84 11.81
C LYS A 280 -7.76 17.60 11.98
N THR A 281 -7.30 17.34 13.21
CA THR A 281 -6.66 16.08 13.60
C THR A 281 -7.68 14.96 13.78
N ALA A 282 -7.24 13.72 13.57
CA ALA A 282 -8.06 12.55 13.90
C ALA A 282 -8.27 12.46 15.42
N GLN A 283 -9.47 12.06 15.84
CA GLN A 283 -9.87 11.92 17.24
C GLN A 283 -10.78 10.69 17.41
N THR A 284 -10.91 10.20 18.62
CA THR A 284 -11.87 9.15 18.94
C THR A 284 -13.31 9.67 18.79
N ALA A 285 -14.26 8.75 18.55
CA ALA A 285 -15.67 9.12 18.52
C ALA A 285 -16.14 9.76 19.84
N ALA A 286 -15.65 9.26 20.97
CA ALA A 286 -15.99 9.81 22.30
C ALA A 286 -15.53 11.28 22.43
N GLU A 287 -14.30 11.61 22.06
CA GLU A 287 -13.79 13.00 22.06
C GLU A 287 -14.58 13.87 21.09
N PHE A 288 -14.92 13.34 19.91
CA PHE A 288 -15.70 14.06 18.91
C PHE A 288 -17.08 14.45 19.45
N LEU A 289 -17.80 13.53 20.09
CA LEU A 289 -19.14 13.73 20.62
C LEU A 289 -19.20 14.68 21.82
N GLN A 290 -18.08 14.96 22.50
CA GLN A 290 -18.03 16.02 23.54
C GLN A 290 -18.23 17.42 22.97
N GLY A 291 -17.84 17.65 21.72
CA GLY A 291 -17.90 18.97 21.08
C GLY A 291 -18.86 19.07 19.90
N HIS A 292 -19.47 17.97 19.47
CA HIS A 292 -20.30 17.93 18.26
C HIS A 292 -21.52 17.04 18.47
N ALA A 293 -22.72 17.58 18.18
CA ALA A 293 -23.91 16.77 18.04
C ALA A 293 -23.96 16.15 16.63
N LEU A 294 -24.34 14.88 16.56
CA LEU A 294 -24.62 14.24 15.27
C LEU A 294 -26.04 14.62 14.80
N PRO A 295 -26.27 14.78 13.50
CA PRO A 295 -27.61 14.85 12.95
C PRO A 295 -28.32 13.50 13.06
N ASP A 296 -29.62 13.47 12.86
CA ASP A 296 -30.38 12.21 12.87
C ASP A 296 -29.95 11.29 11.70
N GLN A 297 -29.36 11.85 10.65
CA GLN A 297 -28.91 11.11 9.46
C GLN A 297 -27.60 11.67 8.90
N LEU A 298 -26.74 10.76 8.43
CA LEU A 298 -25.52 11.06 7.68
C LEU A 298 -25.71 10.74 6.19
N ASP A 299 -25.11 11.56 5.30
CA ASP A 299 -25.24 11.44 3.83
C ASP A 299 -24.04 10.69 3.19
#